data_42c01374b2fc4cbbcf777e00b7d4ebf9
#
_entry.id   42c01374b2fc4cbbcf777e00b7d4ebf9
#
_cell.length_a   1.000
_cell.length_b   1.000
_cell.length_c   1.000
_cell.angle_alpha   90.00
_cell.angle_beta   90.00
_cell.angle_gamma   90.00
#
_symmetry.space_group_name_H-M   'P 1'
#
loop_
_entity.id
_entity.type
_entity.pdbx_description
1 polymer ?
#
loop_
_entity_poly.entity_id
_entity_poly.type
_entity_poly.pdbx_seq_one_letter_code
_entity_poly.pdbx_strand_id
1 'polypeptide(L)'
;MQNTVATIPTPQNMQVARLSQGQFAAIPDRNISLDAARAYGITQTEGKHIYPYYDINGTHVANKVRHVANKEFNAEGAMSQGTLFGQQMFGQAGKFITVCEGELDAVSAYQMMGSKWPVVSVRNGAQSAVKDCKAQLEWLNRFDNIVLCFDNDEHGKAAMSQVAQLFEPNKCKLMKLRGKDANEYLKHGKAEDFIRLFWEAQPHTPAGIVNLANYDGLYDTDDKESVPYPYQGLNDMLYGMRTGELITFTAGTGAGKSSIMRELEHHLLNNSKHNIGIVSLEENVKQTIFHLMSVEASKRLYIQEVRDTIAPEQLKAYEEATVGTGRVFAFDHFGSIQTDEILSRIRYMIKALDCKFIILDH
;
A
#
# COMPACT_ATOMS: atom_id res chain seq x y z
N MET A 1 -55.90 -25.50 16.40
CA MET A 1 -54.61 -24.91 16.03
C MET A 1 -54.71 -23.41 16.19
N GLN A 2 -54.20 -22.87 17.31
CA GLN A 2 -54.29 -21.44 17.64
C GLN A 2 -53.14 -20.74 16.94
N ASN A 3 -53.46 -19.74 16.08
CA ASN A 3 -52.50 -18.84 15.45
C ASN A 3 -52.03 -17.81 16.48
N THR A 4 -50.81 -17.95 16.90
CA THR A 4 -50.10 -16.93 17.71
C THR A 4 -49.56 -15.85 16.76
N VAL A 5 -50.21 -14.68 16.80
CA VAL A 5 -49.74 -13.46 16.10
C VAL A 5 -48.52 -12.94 16.87
N ALA A 6 -47.35 -12.94 16.24
CA ALA A 6 -46.17 -12.29 16.79
C ALA A 6 -46.34 -10.78 16.83
N THR A 7 -46.38 -10.23 18.04
CA THR A 7 -46.35 -8.76 18.26
C THR A 7 -45.01 -8.18 17.87
N ILE A 8 -45.06 -7.26 16.92
CA ILE A 8 -43.91 -6.41 16.54
C ILE A 8 -43.58 -5.48 17.72
N PRO A 9 -42.37 -5.45 18.23
CA PRO A 9 -42.03 -4.53 19.32
C PRO A 9 -42.10 -3.09 18.81
N THR A 10 -42.85 -2.29 19.54
CA THR A 10 -42.95 -0.84 19.39
C THR A 10 -41.56 -0.21 19.52
N PRO A 11 -41.16 0.78 18.69
CA PRO A 11 -39.87 1.45 18.85
C PRO A 11 -39.81 2.09 20.25
N GLN A 12 -38.88 1.63 21.07
CA GLN A 12 -38.56 2.29 22.33
C GLN A 12 -38.14 3.72 22.03
N ASN A 13 -38.68 4.68 22.76
CA ASN A 13 -38.31 6.09 22.78
C ASN A 13 -36.79 6.22 22.82
N MET A 14 -36.16 6.49 21.68
CA MET A 14 -34.80 7.01 21.65
C MET A 14 -34.86 8.39 22.32
N GLN A 15 -34.43 8.46 23.57
CA GLN A 15 -34.13 9.75 24.20
C GLN A 15 -33.10 10.42 23.28
N VAL A 16 -33.49 11.52 22.65
CA VAL A 16 -32.56 12.39 21.91
C VAL A 16 -31.54 12.85 22.94
N ALA A 17 -30.34 12.30 22.86
CA ALA A 17 -29.25 12.65 23.74
C ALA A 17 -29.06 14.17 23.64
N ARG A 18 -29.22 14.87 24.79
CA ARG A 18 -29.10 16.32 24.84
C ARG A 18 -27.64 16.67 24.58
N LEU A 19 -27.36 17.27 23.40
CA LEU A 19 -26.01 17.70 23.02
C LEU A 19 -25.52 18.78 24.00
N SER A 20 -24.27 18.64 24.46
CA SER A 20 -23.61 19.63 25.33
C SER A 20 -23.54 20.98 24.63
N GLN A 21 -23.74 22.03 25.40
CA GLN A 21 -23.62 23.42 24.95
C GLN A 21 -22.56 24.14 25.78
N GLY A 22 -21.84 25.05 25.16
CA GLY A 22 -20.80 25.85 25.80
C GLY A 22 -20.89 27.31 25.32
N GLN A 23 -19.90 28.10 25.72
CA GLN A 23 -19.74 29.48 25.28
C GLN A 23 -18.66 29.60 24.21
N PHE A 24 -18.84 30.55 23.30
CA PHE A 24 -17.78 30.88 22.34
C PHE A 24 -16.63 31.58 23.03
N ALA A 25 -15.42 31.07 22.90
CA ALA A 25 -14.22 31.69 23.43
C ALA A 25 -13.02 31.40 22.51
N ALA A 26 -12.00 32.24 22.57
CA ALA A 26 -10.70 31.95 21.93
C ALA A 26 -10.06 30.73 22.60
N ILE A 27 -9.15 30.08 21.90
CA ILE A 27 -8.34 28.96 22.44
C ILE A 27 -6.88 29.41 22.51
N PRO A 28 -6.47 30.12 23.58
CA PRO A 28 -5.17 30.81 23.63
C PRO A 28 -3.97 29.87 23.57
N ASP A 29 -4.04 28.69 24.19
CA ASP A 29 -3.00 27.66 24.17
C ASP A 29 -2.75 27.08 22.77
N ARG A 30 -3.68 27.33 21.84
CA ARG A 30 -3.64 26.95 20.43
C ARG A 30 -3.51 28.14 19.48
N ASN A 31 -3.46 29.36 20.00
CA ASN A 31 -3.43 30.62 19.26
C ASN A 31 -4.63 30.80 18.30
N ILE A 32 -5.77 30.14 18.61
CA ILE A 32 -7.00 30.23 17.82
C ILE A 32 -7.85 31.40 18.36
N SER A 33 -8.20 32.31 17.45
CA SER A 33 -9.01 33.49 17.76
C SER A 33 -10.47 33.12 18.07
N LEU A 34 -11.18 34.03 18.78
CA LEU A 34 -12.61 33.90 19.00
C LEU A 34 -13.38 33.80 17.69
N ASP A 35 -13.03 34.60 16.71
CA ASP A 35 -13.72 34.64 15.42
C ASP A 35 -13.57 33.31 14.65
N ALA A 36 -12.37 32.73 14.63
CA ALA A 36 -12.15 31.45 14.00
C ALA A 36 -12.89 30.30 14.74
N ALA A 37 -12.86 30.29 16.08
CA ALA A 37 -13.61 29.34 16.89
C ALA A 37 -15.12 29.45 16.66
N ARG A 38 -15.64 30.67 16.62
CA ARG A 38 -17.06 30.95 16.37
C ARG A 38 -17.49 30.54 14.96
N ALA A 39 -16.68 30.80 13.97
CA ALA A 39 -16.98 30.39 12.59
C ALA A 39 -17.24 28.89 12.48
N TYR A 40 -16.44 28.07 13.17
CA TYR A 40 -16.62 26.61 13.20
C TYR A 40 -17.64 26.11 14.23
N GLY A 41 -18.24 27.02 14.99
CA GLY A 41 -19.22 26.67 16.03
C GLY A 41 -18.55 26.03 17.27
N ILE A 42 -17.25 26.17 17.45
CA ILE A 42 -16.56 25.61 18.61
C ILE A 42 -16.95 26.36 19.86
N THR A 43 -17.47 25.63 20.85
CA THR A 43 -17.80 26.18 22.16
C THR A 43 -16.95 25.53 23.25
N GLN A 44 -16.89 26.19 24.41
CA GLN A 44 -16.11 25.74 25.55
C GLN A 44 -16.95 25.72 26.81
N THR A 45 -16.69 24.76 27.66
CA THR A 45 -17.10 24.70 29.05
C THR A 45 -15.85 24.51 29.91
N GLU A 46 -15.98 24.46 31.23
CA GLU A 46 -14.87 24.26 32.12
C GLU A 46 -14.12 22.96 31.76
N GLY A 47 -12.88 23.13 31.31
CA GLY A 47 -11.98 22.02 30.92
C GLY A 47 -12.36 21.24 29.67
N LYS A 48 -13.28 21.73 28.84
CA LYS A 48 -13.73 21.01 27.63
C LYS A 48 -13.86 21.93 26.43
N HIS A 49 -13.46 21.44 25.26
CA HIS A 49 -13.80 21.99 23.96
C HIS A 49 -14.86 21.12 23.29
N ILE A 50 -15.87 21.72 22.69
CA ILE A 50 -17.01 21.07 22.04
C ILE A 50 -16.98 21.43 20.57
N TYR A 51 -16.83 20.40 19.72
CA TYR A 51 -16.79 20.51 18.26
C TYR A 51 -18.11 20.00 17.70
N PRO A 52 -18.95 20.86 17.08
CA PRO A 52 -20.25 20.45 16.55
C PRO A 52 -20.08 19.77 15.19
N TYR A 53 -20.87 18.74 14.97
CA TYR A 53 -20.97 18.03 13.70
C TYR A 53 -22.39 18.12 13.14
N TYR A 54 -22.47 18.39 11.86
CA TYR A 54 -23.72 18.60 11.15
C TYR A 54 -23.90 17.50 10.09
N ASP A 55 -25.15 17.16 9.81
CA ASP A 55 -25.49 16.26 8.69
C ASP A 55 -25.42 17.02 7.34
N ILE A 56 -25.75 16.31 6.25
CA ILE A 56 -25.72 16.87 4.90
C ILE A 56 -26.78 18.00 4.70
N ASN A 57 -27.81 18.06 5.56
CA ASN A 57 -28.84 19.08 5.53
C ASN A 57 -28.50 20.29 6.41
N GLY A 58 -27.37 20.28 7.09
CA GLY A 58 -26.96 21.33 8.02
C GLY A 58 -27.61 21.22 9.40
N THR A 59 -28.21 20.07 9.75
CA THR A 59 -28.74 19.81 11.08
C THR A 59 -27.63 19.42 12.03
N HIS A 60 -27.56 20.01 13.22
CA HIS A 60 -26.62 19.66 14.27
C HIS A 60 -26.97 18.28 14.86
N VAL A 61 -26.17 17.27 14.56
CA VAL A 61 -26.48 15.85 14.90
C VAL A 61 -25.55 15.26 15.97
N ALA A 62 -24.38 15.84 16.18
CA ALA A 62 -23.42 15.31 17.14
C ALA A 62 -22.45 16.39 17.64
N ASN A 63 -21.83 16.11 18.78
CA ASN A 63 -20.66 16.82 19.28
C ASN A 63 -19.50 15.84 19.47
N LYS A 64 -18.30 16.29 19.16
CA LYS A 64 -17.07 15.68 19.67
C LYS A 64 -16.56 16.56 20.80
N VAL A 65 -16.44 16.01 21.98
CA VAL A 65 -16.05 16.72 23.20
C VAL A 65 -14.63 16.32 23.57
N ARG A 66 -13.73 17.29 23.60
CA ARG A 66 -12.34 17.08 24.01
C ARG A 66 -12.16 17.55 25.45
N HIS A 67 -11.67 16.69 26.31
CA HIS A 67 -11.20 17.03 27.64
C HIS A 67 -9.79 17.62 27.53
N VAL A 68 -9.60 18.87 27.98
CA VAL A 68 -8.33 19.60 27.79
C VAL A 68 -7.20 18.99 28.62
N ALA A 69 -7.49 18.52 29.84
CA ALA A 69 -6.52 18.04 30.79
C ALA A 69 -5.82 16.74 30.36
N ASN A 70 -6.59 15.75 29.89
CA ASN A 70 -6.10 14.40 29.53
C ASN A 70 -6.09 14.12 28.02
N LYS A 71 -6.59 15.08 27.21
CA LYS A 71 -6.72 14.99 25.75
C LYS A 71 -7.64 13.85 25.28
N GLU A 72 -8.52 13.36 26.13
CA GLU A 72 -9.52 12.35 25.75
C GLU A 72 -10.67 12.97 24.95
N PHE A 73 -11.27 12.15 24.11
CA PHE A 73 -12.42 12.56 23.29
C PHE A 73 -13.63 11.67 23.58
N ASN A 74 -14.78 12.31 23.72
CA ASN A 74 -16.08 11.65 23.80
C ASN A 74 -16.97 12.14 22.65
N ALA A 75 -17.79 11.24 22.11
CA ALA A 75 -18.81 11.58 21.12
C ALA A 75 -20.18 11.65 21.80
N GLU A 76 -20.96 12.67 21.47
CA GLU A 76 -22.36 12.85 21.86
C GLU A 76 -23.24 12.88 20.62
N GLY A 77 -24.41 12.28 20.67
CA GLY A 77 -25.36 12.24 19.55
C GLY A 77 -24.97 11.24 18.45
N ALA A 78 -25.43 11.52 17.24
CA ALA A 78 -25.31 10.62 16.09
C ALA A 78 -24.08 10.94 15.22
N MET A 79 -22.86 10.70 15.73
CA MET A 79 -21.61 11.02 15.03
C MET A 79 -21.50 10.33 13.65
N SER A 80 -22.14 9.17 13.46
CA SER A 80 -22.18 8.47 12.17
C SER A 80 -22.92 9.23 11.07
N GLN A 81 -23.82 10.13 11.42
CA GLN A 81 -24.56 10.99 10.49
C GLN A 81 -23.83 12.30 10.19
N GLY A 82 -22.80 12.64 10.98
CA GLY A 82 -21.99 13.83 10.78
C GLY A 82 -21.15 13.77 9.51
N THR A 83 -21.07 14.91 8.82
CA THR A 83 -20.18 15.14 7.67
C THR A 83 -18.74 15.45 8.14
N LEU A 84 -17.86 15.94 7.27
CA LEU A 84 -16.55 16.46 7.67
C LEU A 84 -16.73 17.66 8.60
N PHE A 85 -15.82 17.83 9.55
CA PHE A 85 -15.89 18.98 10.47
C PHE A 85 -15.71 20.29 9.69
N GLY A 86 -16.62 21.22 9.87
CA GLY A 86 -16.64 22.51 9.17
C GLY A 86 -17.29 22.47 7.78
N GLN A 87 -17.74 21.30 7.29
CA GLN A 87 -18.33 21.17 5.95
C GLN A 87 -19.57 22.06 5.74
N GLN A 88 -20.40 22.23 6.76
CA GLN A 88 -21.60 23.08 6.71
C GLN A 88 -21.31 24.55 6.37
N MET A 89 -20.08 25.01 6.56
CA MET A 89 -19.67 26.40 6.24
C MET A 89 -19.48 26.62 4.73
N PHE A 90 -19.22 25.55 3.97
CA PHE A 90 -18.73 25.61 2.59
C PHE A 90 -19.64 24.84 1.64
N GLY A 91 -20.89 25.29 1.50
CA GLY A 91 -21.93 24.60 0.72
C GLY A 91 -21.75 24.61 -0.79
N GLN A 92 -20.84 25.43 -1.36
CA GLN A 92 -20.69 25.62 -2.80
C GLN A 92 -19.39 25.02 -3.33
N ALA A 93 -19.36 24.75 -4.64
CA ALA A 93 -18.16 24.40 -5.38
C ALA A 93 -17.11 25.50 -5.31
N GLY A 94 -15.84 25.16 -5.42
CA GLY A 94 -14.76 26.11 -5.36
C GLY A 94 -13.49 25.62 -6.01
N LYS A 95 -12.52 26.54 -6.16
CA LYS A 95 -11.25 26.23 -6.78
C LYS A 95 -10.35 25.35 -5.91
N PHE A 96 -10.41 25.52 -4.59
CA PHE A 96 -9.61 24.77 -3.63
C PHE A 96 -10.40 24.44 -2.38
N ILE A 97 -10.14 23.28 -1.78
CA ILE A 97 -10.50 22.92 -0.42
C ILE A 97 -9.32 22.27 0.26
N THR A 98 -9.10 22.58 1.54
CA THR A 98 -8.10 21.91 2.37
C THR A 98 -8.79 20.91 3.29
N VAL A 99 -8.26 19.68 3.36
CA VAL A 99 -8.71 18.64 4.28
C VAL A 99 -7.60 18.39 5.29
N CYS A 100 -7.85 18.69 6.56
CA CYS A 100 -6.94 18.47 7.67
C CYS A 100 -7.26 17.17 8.41
N GLU A 101 -6.32 16.72 9.24
CA GLU A 101 -6.50 15.52 10.05
C GLU A 101 -7.37 15.78 11.30
N GLY A 102 -7.21 16.93 11.95
CA GLY A 102 -7.89 17.28 13.20
C GLY A 102 -8.68 18.57 13.12
N GLU A 103 -9.64 18.73 14.05
CA GLU A 103 -10.50 19.89 14.12
C GLU A 103 -9.70 21.18 14.39
N LEU A 104 -8.74 21.13 15.32
CA LEU A 104 -7.90 22.29 15.64
C LEU A 104 -6.99 22.67 14.48
N ASP A 105 -6.53 21.69 13.68
CA ASP A 105 -5.72 21.91 12.50
C ASP A 105 -6.53 22.61 11.40
N ALA A 106 -7.79 22.19 11.22
CA ALA A 106 -8.68 22.82 10.25
C ALA A 106 -8.93 24.30 10.61
N VAL A 107 -9.24 24.59 11.88
CA VAL A 107 -9.45 25.97 12.32
C VAL A 107 -8.19 26.81 12.24
N SER A 108 -7.02 26.22 12.56
CA SER A 108 -5.73 26.88 12.45
C SER A 108 -5.38 27.22 11.01
N ALA A 109 -5.54 26.25 10.11
CA ALA A 109 -5.33 26.46 8.67
C ALA A 109 -6.29 27.54 8.13
N TYR A 110 -7.57 27.47 8.49
CA TYR A 110 -8.56 28.49 8.11
C TYR A 110 -8.15 29.89 8.56
N GLN A 111 -7.74 30.05 9.83
CA GLN A 111 -7.30 31.33 10.37
C GLN A 111 -6.04 31.84 9.64
N MET A 112 -5.03 30.99 9.42
CA MET A 112 -3.80 31.38 8.70
C MET A 112 -4.07 31.76 7.26
N MET A 113 -5.06 31.15 6.61
CA MET A 113 -5.46 31.45 5.24
C MET A 113 -6.43 32.64 5.12
N GLY A 114 -6.52 33.47 6.16
CA GLY A 114 -7.30 34.72 6.17
C GLY A 114 -8.79 34.52 6.36
N SER A 115 -9.22 33.39 6.91
CA SER A 115 -10.62 33.08 7.26
C SER A 115 -11.60 33.14 6.07
N LYS A 116 -11.15 32.73 4.89
CA LYS A 116 -11.92 32.82 3.64
C LYS A 116 -11.96 31.52 2.84
N TRP A 117 -10.89 30.73 2.91
CA TRP A 117 -10.75 29.54 2.09
C TRP A 117 -11.42 28.33 2.75
N PRO A 118 -12.04 27.43 1.96
CA PRO A 118 -12.62 26.20 2.51
C PRO A 118 -11.58 25.31 3.17
N VAL A 119 -11.78 25.02 4.45
CA VAL A 119 -10.97 24.07 5.21
C VAL A 119 -11.89 23.21 6.05
N VAL A 120 -11.68 21.90 6.00
CA VAL A 120 -12.43 20.91 6.77
C VAL A 120 -11.47 19.92 7.42
N SER A 121 -11.95 19.13 8.37
CA SER A 121 -11.18 17.98 8.85
C SER A 121 -11.97 16.68 8.83
N VAL A 122 -11.25 15.56 8.81
CA VAL A 122 -11.84 14.25 9.06
C VAL A 122 -12.24 14.12 10.53
N ARG A 123 -13.13 13.16 10.83
CA ARG A 123 -13.78 13.07 12.16
C ARG A 123 -12.89 12.46 13.25
N ASN A 124 -12.10 11.44 12.89
CA ASN A 124 -11.33 10.68 13.87
C ASN A 124 -9.87 10.46 13.42
N GLY A 125 -9.23 11.51 12.87
CA GLY A 125 -7.84 11.47 12.47
C GLY A 125 -7.54 10.54 11.30
N ALA A 126 -6.25 10.23 11.10
CA ALA A 126 -5.76 9.43 9.98
C ALA A 126 -6.50 8.11 9.78
N GLN A 127 -6.87 7.41 10.86
CA GLN A 127 -7.54 6.09 10.80
C GLN A 127 -8.90 6.13 10.12
N SER A 128 -9.63 7.25 10.21
CA SER A 128 -10.95 7.40 9.58
C SER A 128 -10.91 8.12 8.25
N ALA A 129 -9.79 8.69 7.87
CA ALA A 129 -9.66 9.63 6.76
C ALA A 129 -10.23 9.08 5.44
N VAL A 130 -9.87 7.86 5.07
CA VAL A 130 -10.37 7.21 3.84
C VAL A 130 -11.88 7.02 3.88
N LYS A 131 -12.41 6.54 5.01
CA LYS A 131 -13.85 6.32 5.20
C LYS A 131 -14.63 7.63 5.15
N ASP A 132 -14.12 8.65 5.82
CA ASP A 132 -14.79 9.96 5.93
C ASP A 132 -14.76 10.69 4.57
N CYS A 133 -13.63 10.72 3.88
CA CYS A 133 -13.52 11.31 2.55
C CYS A 133 -14.34 10.54 1.51
N LYS A 134 -14.39 9.21 1.59
CA LYS A 134 -15.22 8.38 0.70
C LYS A 134 -16.72 8.68 0.90
N ALA A 135 -17.16 8.87 2.15
CA ALA A 135 -18.55 9.22 2.46
C ALA A 135 -18.94 10.60 1.93
N GLN A 136 -17.99 11.52 1.76
CA GLN A 136 -18.19 12.89 1.26
C GLN A 136 -17.57 13.09 -0.13
N LEU A 137 -17.34 12.01 -0.88
CA LEU A 137 -16.64 12.04 -2.15
C LEU A 137 -17.32 12.97 -3.17
N GLU A 138 -18.63 12.88 -3.29
CA GLU A 138 -19.41 13.73 -4.20
C GLU A 138 -19.29 15.21 -3.86
N TRP A 139 -19.34 15.56 -2.57
CA TRP A 139 -19.18 16.93 -2.11
C TRP A 139 -17.75 17.44 -2.34
N LEU A 140 -16.73 16.65 -1.98
CA LEU A 140 -15.33 17.01 -2.21
C LEU A 140 -15.01 17.18 -3.69
N ASN A 141 -15.65 16.40 -4.56
CA ASN A 141 -15.47 16.50 -6.01
C ASN A 141 -16.01 17.79 -6.63
N ARG A 142 -16.79 18.59 -5.89
CA ARG A 142 -17.24 19.92 -6.35
C ARG A 142 -16.12 20.97 -6.35
N PHE A 143 -14.99 20.67 -5.73
CA PHE A 143 -13.81 21.54 -5.75
C PHE A 143 -12.83 21.08 -6.84
N ASP A 144 -12.19 22.05 -7.52
CA ASP A 144 -11.23 21.73 -8.58
C ASP A 144 -9.97 21.04 -8.03
N ASN A 145 -9.52 21.46 -6.84
CA ASN A 145 -8.33 20.94 -6.17
C ASN A 145 -8.63 20.65 -4.70
N ILE A 146 -8.17 19.50 -4.23
CA ILE A 146 -8.24 19.07 -2.84
C ILE A 146 -6.83 19.06 -2.28
N VAL A 147 -6.52 19.90 -1.31
CA VAL A 147 -5.21 19.93 -0.65
C VAL A 147 -5.32 19.14 0.66
N LEU A 148 -4.60 18.03 0.75
CA LEU A 148 -4.54 17.20 1.96
C LEU A 148 -3.42 17.71 2.86
N CYS A 149 -3.77 18.10 4.09
CA CYS A 149 -2.88 18.67 5.10
C CYS A 149 -3.01 17.88 6.40
N PHE A 150 -2.38 16.71 6.47
CA PHE A 150 -2.40 15.84 7.65
C PHE A 150 -1.09 15.96 8.44
N ASP A 151 -1.05 15.35 9.61
CA ASP A 151 0.12 15.36 10.49
C ASP A 151 1.36 14.80 9.76
N ASN A 152 2.52 15.37 10.07
CA ASN A 152 3.79 14.97 9.46
C ASN A 152 4.38 13.74 10.16
N ASP A 153 3.57 12.71 10.36
CA ASP A 153 4.02 11.40 10.84
C ASP A 153 3.70 10.31 9.80
N GLU A 154 4.10 9.08 10.06
CA GLU A 154 3.91 7.97 9.14
C GLU A 154 2.43 7.65 8.90
N HIS A 155 1.58 7.80 9.93
CA HIS A 155 0.14 7.55 9.82
C HIS A 155 -0.56 8.61 8.96
N GLY A 156 -0.25 9.89 9.18
CA GLY A 156 -0.78 11.00 8.38
C GLY A 156 -0.35 10.92 6.93
N LYS A 157 0.93 10.61 6.65
CA LYS A 157 1.45 10.42 5.28
C LYS A 157 0.79 9.26 4.55
N ALA A 158 0.64 8.12 5.23
CA ALA A 158 -0.04 6.95 4.66
C ALA A 158 -1.52 7.25 4.37
N ALA A 159 -2.21 7.92 5.30
CA ALA A 159 -3.60 8.31 5.13
C ALA A 159 -3.79 9.30 3.98
N MET A 160 -2.92 10.32 3.83
CA MET A 160 -2.95 11.22 2.68
C MET A 160 -2.85 10.48 1.34
N SER A 161 -1.91 9.53 1.24
CA SER A 161 -1.74 8.74 0.01
C SER A 161 -2.97 7.89 -0.30
N GLN A 162 -3.58 7.28 0.72
CA GLN A 162 -4.79 6.47 0.56
C GLN A 162 -6.01 7.32 0.20
N VAL A 163 -6.18 8.50 0.82
CA VAL A 163 -7.26 9.44 0.50
C VAL A 163 -7.12 9.96 -0.92
N ALA A 164 -5.89 10.29 -1.35
CA ALA A 164 -5.65 10.80 -2.70
C ALA A 164 -6.05 9.80 -3.80
N GLN A 165 -5.94 8.49 -3.53
CA GLN A 165 -6.36 7.43 -4.45
C GLN A 165 -7.88 7.32 -4.66
N LEU A 166 -8.69 8.00 -3.84
CA LEU A 166 -10.15 8.07 -4.02
C LEU A 166 -10.56 8.98 -5.18
N PHE A 167 -9.66 9.83 -5.65
CA PHE A 167 -9.95 10.91 -6.60
C PHE A 167 -9.19 10.70 -7.91
N GLU A 168 -9.66 11.36 -8.95
CA GLU A 168 -8.97 11.40 -10.24
C GLU A 168 -7.53 11.93 -10.11
N PRO A 169 -6.59 11.46 -10.94
CA PRO A 169 -5.22 11.94 -10.96
C PRO A 169 -5.16 13.48 -11.05
N ASN A 170 -4.21 14.08 -10.33
CA ASN A 170 -4.00 15.53 -10.21
C ASN A 170 -5.06 16.31 -9.43
N LYS A 171 -6.16 15.71 -9.01
CA LYS A 171 -7.19 16.37 -8.21
C LYS A 171 -6.74 16.61 -6.77
N CYS A 172 -6.06 15.65 -6.18
CA CYS A 172 -5.49 15.76 -4.85
C CYS A 172 -4.04 16.22 -4.87
N LYS A 173 -3.73 17.18 -4.02
CA LYS A 173 -2.37 17.68 -3.77
C LYS A 173 -1.99 17.39 -2.33
N LEU A 174 -0.80 16.88 -2.12
CA LEU A 174 -0.27 16.56 -0.80
C LEU A 174 0.57 17.74 -0.31
N MET A 175 0.18 18.33 0.80
CA MET A 175 0.91 19.40 1.47
C MET A 175 1.92 18.78 2.44
N LYS A 176 3.20 18.95 2.18
CA LYS A 176 4.28 18.42 3.01
C LYS A 176 4.63 19.42 4.10
N LEU A 177 4.11 19.21 5.29
CA LEU A 177 4.48 20.01 6.44
C LEU A 177 5.94 19.71 6.86
N ARG A 178 6.66 20.77 7.33
CA ARG A 178 7.98 20.63 7.95
C ARG A 178 7.88 20.54 9.48
N GLY A 179 6.81 21.11 10.07
CA GLY A 179 6.38 20.95 11.45
C GLY A 179 5.48 19.75 11.63
N LYS A 180 5.00 19.53 12.86
CA LYS A 180 4.16 18.38 13.20
C LYS A 180 2.79 18.44 12.53
N ASP A 181 2.05 19.52 12.75
CA ASP A 181 0.66 19.73 12.35
C ASP A 181 0.40 21.20 11.97
N ALA A 182 -0.77 21.51 11.43
CA ALA A 182 -1.12 22.86 11.03
C ALA A 182 -1.23 23.84 12.23
N ASN A 183 -1.66 23.35 13.40
CA ASN A 183 -1.76 24.19 14.58
C ASN A 183 -0.38 24.65 15.08
N GLU A 184 0.67 23.86 14.89
CA GLU A 184 2.04 24.25 15.25
C GLU A 184 2.49 25.51 14.50
N TYR A 185 2.16 25.64 13.20
CA TYR A 185 2.46 26.85 12.44
C TYR A 185 1.76 28.08 13.00
N LEU A 186 0.48 27.95 13.34
CA LEU A 186 -0.29 29.05 13.94
C LEU A 186 0.29 29.47 15.29
N LYS A 187 0.62 28.52 16.14
CA LYS A 187 1.21 28.78 17.47
C LYS A 187 2.54 29.52 17.40
N HIS A 188 3.34 29.24 16.39
CA HIS A 188 4.66 29.86 16.21
C HIS A 188 4.64 31.10 15.31
N GLY A 189 3.45 31.60 14.92
CA GLY A 189 3.32 32.78 14.05
C GLY A 189 3.84 32.59 12.62
N LYS A 190 3.87 31.34 12.12
CA LYS A 190 4.42 30.95 10.82
C LYS A 190 3.34 30.82 9.73
N ALA A 191 2.36 31.72 9.73
CA ALA A 191 1.27 31.68 8.76
C ALA A 191 1.74 31.83 7.30
N GLU A 192 2.76 32.66 7.05
CA GLU A 192 3.34 32.84 5.71
C GLU A 192 3.99 31.55 5.20
N ASP A 193 4.74 30.82 6.06
CA ASP A 193 5.33 29.55 5.72
C ASP A 193 4.24 28.50 5.42
N PHE A 194 3.16 28.46 6.19
CA PHE A 194 2.02 27.59 5.94
C PHE A 194 1.37 27.86 4.57
N ILE A 195 1.12 29.13 4.26
CA ILE A 195 0.55 29.53 2.98
C ILE A 195 1.48 29.17 1.82
N ARG A 196 2.80 29.36 1.98
CA ARG A 196 3.77 28.93 0.97
C ARG A 196 3.70 27.43 0.72
N LEU A 197 3.69 26.58 1.78
CA LEU A 197 3.56 25.14 1.65
C LEU A 197 2.24 24.71 0.99
N PHE A 198 1.16 25.44 1.24
CA PHE A 198 -0.12 25.21 0.56
C PHE A 198 0.02 25.38 -0.97
N TRP A 199 0.70 26.43 -1.44
CA TRP A 199 0.91 26.64 -2.85
C TRP A 199 1.98 25.72 -3.47
N GLU A 200 2.91 25.23 -2.66
CA GLU A 200 3.91 24.25 -3.04
C GLU A 200 3.37 22.81 -3.04
N ALA A 201 2.13 22.58 -2.60
CA ALA A 201 1.54 21.25 -2.54
C ALA A 201 1.54 20.55 -3.90
N GLN A 202 2.10 19.35 -3.95
CA GLN A 202 2.29 18.57 -5.18
C GLN A 202 1.17 17.57 -5.40
N PRO A 203 0.78 17.30 -6.65
CA PRO A 203 -0.13 16.22 -6.96
C PRO A 203 0.37 14.89 -6.37
N HIS A 204 -0.56 14.06 -5.94
CA HIS A 204 -0.23 12.70 -5.49
C HIS A 204 0.32 11.90 -6.68
N THR A 205 1.54 11.40 -6.53
CA THR A 205 2.15 10.45 -7.46
C THR A 205 2.10 9.06 -6.84
N PRO A 206 1.46 8.08 -7.48
CA PRO A 206 1.44 6.71 -6.99
C PRO A 206 2.85 6.16 -6.77
N ALA A 207 3.02 5.27 -5.78
CA ALA A 207 4.29 4.61 -5.53
C ALA A 207 4.80 3.90 -6.79
N GLY A 208 6.09 4.01 -7.06
CA GLY A 208 6.74 3.42 -8.23
C GLY A 208 6.79 4.32 -9.47
N ILE A 209 6.13 5.49 -9.48
CA ILE A 209 6.28 6.50 -10.53
C ILE A 209 7.30 7.55 -10.05
N VAL A 210 8.42 7.66 -10.75
CA VAL A 210 9.52 8.56 -10.41
C VAL A 210 9.78 9.51 -11.57
N ASN A 211 9.96 10.79 -11.26
CA ASN A 211 10.49 11.73 -12.25
C ASN A 211 11.99 11.49 -12.40
N LEU A 212 12.41 11.00 -13.55
CA LEU A 212 13.81 10.64 -13.81
C LEU A 212 14.77 11.83 -13.71
N ALA A 213 14.30 13.06 -13.90
CA ALA A 213 15.14 14.27 -13.73
C ALA A 213 15.55 14.50 -12.27
N ASN A 214 14.83 13.91 -11.30
CA ASN A 214 15.06 14.05 -9.86
C ASN A 214 15.51 12.73 -9.23
N TYR A 215 16.00 11.79 -10.04
CA TYR A 215 16.47 10.51 -9.54
C TYR A 215 17.87 10.64 -8.95
N ASP A 216 17.96 10.50 -7.64
CA ASP A 216 19.22 10.40 -6.90
C ASP A 216 19.64 8.93 -6.89
N GLY A 217 20.90 8.63 -7.22
CA GLY A 217 21.41 7.26 -7.26
C GLY A 217 21.67 6.72 -8.67
N LEU A 218 21.69 7.60 -9.69
CA LEU A 218 21.99 7.21 -11.08
C LEU A 218 23.35 6.48 -11.21
N TYR A 219 24.27 6.80 -10.32
CA TYR A 219 25.63 6.24 -10.31
C TYR A 219 25.87 5.28 -9.14
N ASP A 220 24.82 4.93 -8.37
CA ASP A 220 24.91 3.89 -7.38
C ASP A 220 25.01 2.55 -8.11
N THR A 221 26.13 1.88 -7.98
CA THR A 221 26.36 0.58 -8.61
C THR A 221 25.84 -0.52 -7.71
N ASP A 222 24.66 -1.02 -8.00
CA ASP A 222 24.27 -2.36 -7.56
C ASP A 222 24.93 -3.36 -8.51
N ASP A 223 26.14 -3.79 -8.21
CA ASP A 223 26.82 -4.87 -8.92
C ASP A 223 26.07 -6.19 -8.63
N LYS A 224 25.04 -6.47 -9.44
CA LYS A 224 24.35 -7.76 -9.38
C LYS A 224 25.29 -8.86 -9.84
N GLU A 225 25.44 -9.87 -9.00
CA GLU A 225 26.18 -11.09 -9.38
C GLU A 225 25.62 -11.64 -10.69
N SER A 226 26.51 -11.87 -11.66
CA SER A 226 26.18 -12.42 -12.97
C SER A 226 26.74 -13.84 -13.08
N VAL A 227 25.89 -14.81 -13.41
CA VAL A 227 26.30 -16.19 -13.72
C VAL A 227 26.38 -16.32 -15.24
N PRO A 228 27.55 -16.70 -15.83
CA PRO A 228 27.65 -16.84 -17.26
C PRO A 228 26.75 -17.93 -17.82
N TYR A 229 26.31 -17.80 -19.05
CA TYR A 229 25.65 -18.90 -19.78
C TYR A 229 26.65 -19.99 -20.13
N PRO A 230 26.22 -21.25 -20.32
CA PRO A 230 27.08 -22.31 -20.87
C PRO A 230 27.47 -22.07 -22.33
N TYR A 231 26.91 -21.08 -22.98
CA TYR A 231 27.05 -20.73 -24.41
C TYR A 231 27.76 -19.40 -24.56
N GLN A 232 29.00 -19.40 -25.10
CA GLN A 232 29.81 -18.18 -25.24
C GLN A 232 29.09 -17.09 -26.04
N GLY A 233 28.41 -17.45 -27.14
CA GLY A 233 27.69 -16.46 -27.94
C GLY A 233 26.59 -15.75 -27.21
N LEU A 234 25.95 -16.35 -26.17
CA LEU A 234 25.00 -15.67 -25.31
C LEU A 234 25.71 -14.74 -24.30
N ASN A 235 26.88 -15.15 -23.81
CA ASN A 235 27.66 -14.30 -22.90
C ASN A 235 28.16 -13.05 -23.60
N ASP A 236 28.58 -13.15 -24.84
CA ASP A 236 29.03 -12.00 -25.63
C ASP A 236 27.93 -10.95 -25.86
N MET A 237 26.68 -11.40 -25.92
CA MET A 237 25.52 -10.52 -26.16
C MET A 237 24.83 -10.09 -24.88
N LEU A 238 24.70 -10.95 -23.86
CA LEU A 238 23.84 -10.77 -22.68
C LEU A 238 24.62 -10.55 -21.38
N TYR A 239 25.94 -10.79 -21.39
CA TYR A 239 26.83 -10.63 -20.22
C TYR A 239 26.43 -11.49 -19.01
N GLY A 240 25.86 -12.70 -19.25
CA GLY A 240 25.44 -13.64 -18.22
C GLY A 240 24.00 -13.43 -17.72
N MET A 241 23.59 -14.28 -16.78
CA MET A 241 22.27 -14.31 -16.12
C MET A 241 22.33 -13.60 -14.77
N ARG A 242 21.43 -12.67 -14.51
CA ARG A 242 21.38 -11.91 -13.25
C ARG A 242 20.04 -12.10 -12.55
N THR A 243 20.02 -11.95 -11.24
CA THR A 243 18.76 -11.94 -10.46
C THR A 243 17.90 -10.75 -10.83
N GLY A 244 16.58 -10.98 -10.89
CA GLY A 244 15.59 -9.94 -11.26
C GLY A 244 15.39 -9.80 -12.77
N GLU A 245 16.00 -10.64 -13.60
CA GLU A 245 15.76 -10.71 -15.04
C GLU A 245 14.74 -11.82 -15.38
N LEU A 246 13.93 -11.58 -16.40
CA LEU A 246 13.08 -12.58 -17.04
C LEU A 246 13.70 -12.95 -18.38
N ILE A 247 14.14 -14.21 -18.50
CA ILE A 247 14.73 -14.75 -19.72
C ILE A 247 13.75 -15.74 -20.33
N THR A 248 13.40 -15.55 -21.59
CA THR A 248 12.46 -16.43 -22.29
C THR A 248 13.13 -17.12 -23.47
N PHE A 249 13.11 -18.46 -23.45
CA PHE A 249 13.56 -19.28 -24.57
C PHE A 249 12.36 -19.77 -25.36
N THR A 250 12.29 -19.46 -26.65
CA THR A 250 11.23 -19.93 -27.54
C THR A 250 11.80 -20.78 -28.65
N ALA A 251 11.11 -21.87 -28.97
CA ALA A 251 11.49 -22.76 -30.06
C ALA A 251 10.27 -23.54 -30.56
N GLY A 252 10.33 -24.03 -31.77
CA GLY A 252 9.34 -24.97 -32.29
C GLY A 252 9.32 -26.29 -31.52
N THR A 253 8.24 -27.04 -31.63
CA THR A 253 8.10 -28.35 -31.01
C THR A 253 9.24 -29.28 -31.48
N GLY A 254 9.89 -29.98 -30.55
CA GLY A 254 10.98 -30.90 -30.81
C GLY A 254 12.34 -30.25 -31.10
N ALA A 255 12.47 -28.93 -31.06
CA ALA A 255 13.74 -28.23 -31.31
C ALA A 255 14.75 -28.28 -30.16
N GLY A 256 14.42 -28.91 -29.02
CA GLY A 256 15.33 -29.09 -27.89
C GLY A 256 15.22 -28.04 -26.78
N LYS A 257 14.09 -27.30 -26.69
CA LYS A 257 13.85 -26.28 -25.64
C LYS A 257 14.12 -26.83 -24.24
N SER A 258 13.48 -27.94 -23.86
CA SER A 258 13.68 -28.57 -22.53
C SER A 258 15.11 -29.09 -22.33
N SER A 259 15.83 -29.48 -23.39
CA SER A 259 17.24 -29.87 -23.27
C SER A 259 18.12 -28.68 -22.87
N ILE A 260 17.87 -27.50 -23.45
CA ILE A 260 18.56 -26.26 -23.06
C ILE A 260 18.24 -25.90 -21.60
N MET A 261 16.97 -26.04 -21.16
CA MET A 261 16.61 -25.78 -19.77
C MET A 261 17.39 -26.65 -18.81
N ARG A 262 17.51 -27.96 -19.08
CA ARG A 262 18.30 -28.92 -18.26
C ARG A 262 19.78 -28.60 -18.22
N GLU A 263 20.37 -28.17 -19.33
CA GLU A 263 21.75 -27.68 -19.34
C GLU A 263 21.93 -26.43 -18.51
N LEU A 264 20.98 -25.50 -18.55
CA LEU A 264 20.98 -24.28 -17.70
C LEU A 264 20.82 -24.63 -16.22
N GLU A 265 19.94 -25.56 -15.87
CA GLU A 265 19.77 -26.05 -14.49
C GLU A 265 21.09 -26.62 -13.94
N HIS A 266 21.71 -27.50 -14.69
CA HIS A 266 22.97 -28.11 -14.32
C HIS A 266 24.10 -27.07 -14.26
N HIS A 267 24.14 -26.15 -15.24
CA HIS A 267 25.15 -25.10 -15.29
C HIS A 267 25.02 -24.13 -14.09
N LEU A 268 23.80 -23.69 -13.75
CA LEU A 268 23.54 -22.86 -12.58
C LEU A 268 23.93 -23.56 -11.29
N LEU A 269 23.66 -24.86 -11.18
CA LEU A 269 24.01 -25.65 -10.01
C LEU A 269 25.53 -25.69 -9.79
N ASN A 270 26.32 -25.77 -10.86
CA ASN A 270 27.79 -25.90 -10.80
C ASN A 270 28.49 -24.54 -10.77
N ASN A 271 27.90 -23.48 -11.32
CA ASN A 271 28.53 -22.15 -11.47
C ASN A 271 27.95 -21.07 -10.60
N SER A 272 27.03 -21.42 -9.70
CA SER A 272 26.50 -20.50 -8.67
C SER A 272 26.42 -21.20 -7.32
N LYS A 273 26.29 -20.41 -6.26
CA LYS A 273 26.04 -20.91 -4.88
C LYS A 273 24.57 -20.90 -4.51
N HIS A 274 23.71 -20.47 -5.42
CA HIS A 274 22.32 -20.21 -5.17
C HIS A 274 21.45 -21.47 -5.25
N ASN A 275 20.31 -21.43 -4.56
CA ASN A 275 19.27 -22.41 -4.72
C ASN A 275 18.49 -22.17 -6.02
N ILE A 276 18.05 -23.26 -6.64
CA ILE A 276 17.37 -23.28 -7.93
C ILE A 276 16.01 -23.93 -7.74
N GLY A 277 14.96 -23.27 -8.21
CA GLY A 277 13.61 -23.81 -8.26
C GLY A 277 13.26 -24.27 -9.68
N ILE A 278 12.74 -25.47 -9.81
CA ILE A 278 12.29 -26.06 -11.08
C ILE A 278 10.77 -26.24 -11.03
N VAL A 279 10.09 -25.71 -12.01
CA VAL A 279 8.65 -25.88 -12.23
C VAL A 279 8.49 -26.50 -13.62
N SER A 280 8.47 -27.83 -13.71
CA SER A 280 8.22 -28.55 -14.95
C SER A 280 6.77 -29.02 -14.97
N LEU A 281 5.99 -28.57 -15.97
CA LEU A 281 4.58 -28.92 -16.12
C LEU A 281 4.34 -30.16 -16.99
N GLU A 282 5.36 -30.58 -17.73
CA GLU A 282 5.28 -31.76 -18.64
C GLU A 282 5.92 -33.01 -18.04
N GLU A 283 6.69 -32.90 -16.95
CA GLU A 283 7.46 -34.02 -16.39
C GLU A 283 7.19 -34.16 -14.88
N ASN A 284 7.23 -35.40 -14.39
CA ASN A 284 7.22 -35.65 -12.94
C ASN A 284 8.63 -35.47 -12.34
N VAL A 285 8.68 -35.29 -11.03
CA VAL A 285 9.94 -35.03 -10.29
C VAL A 285 11.00 -36.10 -10.54
N LYS A 286 10.62 -37.38 -10.65
CA LYS A 286 11.57 -38.46 -10.93
C LYS A 286 12.22 -38.31 -12.29
N GLN A 287 11.47 -37.89 -13.30
CA GLN A 287 12.01 -37.63 -14.64
C GLN A 287 12.94 -36.41 -14.61
N THR A 288 12.55 -35.33 -13.95
CA THR A 288 13.40 -34.14 -13.76
C THR A 288 14.75 -34.51 -13.11
N ILE A 289 14.73 -35.34 -12.05
CA ILE A 289 15.97 -35.84 -11.41
C ILE A 289 16.84 -36.59 -12.42
N PHE A 290 16.29 -37.57 -13.15
CA PHE A 290 17.08 -38.35 -14.11
C PHE A 290 17.56 -37.50 -15.28
N HIS A 291 16.85 -36.49 -15.71
CA HIS A 291 17.31 -35.59 -16.74
C HIS A 291 18.48 -34.72 -16.26
N LEU A 292 18.43 -34.19 -15.04
CA LEU A 292 19.54 -33.44 -14.46
C LEU A 292 20.79 -34.31 -14.29
N MET A 293 20.62 -35.55 -13.75
CA MET A 293 21.68 -36.52 -13.67
C MET A 293 22.22 -36.94 -15.05
N SER A 294 21.40 -36.91 -16.09
CA SER A 294 21.80 -37.24 -17.46
C SER A 294 22.79 -36.22 -18.02
N VAL A 295 22.62 -34.95 -17.70
CA VAL A 295 23.57 -33.91 -18.11
C VAL A 295 24.90 -34.11 -17.41
N GLU A 296 24.92 -34.35 -16.09
CA GLU A 296 26.13 -34.67 -15.32
C GLU A 296 26.88 -35.89 -15.87
N ALA A 297 26.14 -36.96 -16.13
CA ALA A 297 26.67 -38.21 -16.62
C ALA A 297 27.09 -38.19 -18.12
N SER A 298 26.64 -37.19 -18.88
CA SER A 298 26.67 -37.21 -20.34
C SER A 298 26.05 -38.49 -20.94
N LYS A 299 25.01 -39.03 -20.27
CA LYS A 299 24.34 -40.29 -20.65
C LYS A 299 22.83 -40.13 -20.45
N ARG A 300 22.04 -40.85 -21.24
CA ARG A 300 20.57 -40.79 -21.17
C ARG A 300 20.00 -41.60 -19.98
N LEU A 301 20.28 -41.18 -18.75
CA LEU A 301 19.84 -41.89 -17.53
C LEU A 301 18.31 -41.92 -17.34
N TYR A 302 17.54 -41.11 -18.04
CA TYR A 302 16.08 -41.20 -18.08
C TYR A 302 15.58 -42.48 -18.79
N ILE A 303 16.44 -43.15 -19.59
CA ILE A 303 16.19 -44.47 -20.20
C ILE A 303 16.65 -45.56 -19.24
N GLN A 304 15.73 -46.48 -18.90
CA GLN A 304 16.02 -47.52 -17.91
C GLN A 304 17.15 -48.46 -18.37
N GLU A 305 17.14 -48.90 -19.61
CA GLU A 305 18.16 -49.81 -20.17
C GLU A 305 19.57 -49.18 -20.09
N VAL A 306 19.68 -47.86 -20.19
CA VAL A 306 20.97 -47.16 -20.01
C VAL A 306 21.35 -47.15 -18.54
N ARG A 307 20.42 -46.90 -17.62
CA ARG A 307 20.69 -46.93 -16.17
C ARG A 307 21.17 -48.31 -15.71
N ASP A 308 20.55 -49.36 -16.22
CA ASP A 308 20.90 -50.76 -15.86
C ASP A 308 22.35 -51.15 -16.26
N THR A 309 22.98 -50.37 -17.13
CA THR A 309 24.41 -50.54 -17.50
C THR A 309 25.38 -49.81 -16.59
N ILE A 310 24.89 -48.97 -15.65
CA ILE A 310 25.72 -48.13 -14.80
C ILE A 310 25.81 -48.78 -13.39
N ALA A 311 27.02 -48.80 -12.84
CA ALA A 311 27.24 -49.32 -11.50
C ALA A 311 26.46 -48.46 -10.45
N PRO A 312 25.85 -49.07 -9.42
CA PRO A 312 25.07 -48.36 -8.41
C PRO A 312 25.86 -47.23 -7.73
N GLU A 313 27.13 -47.43 -7.47
CA GLU A 313 28.03 -46.44 -6.85
C GLU A 313 28.21 -45.21 -7.76
N GLN A 314 28.23 -45.42 -9.06
CA GLN A 314 28.37 -44.36 -10.04
C GLN A 314 27.05 -43.59 -10.20
N LEU A 315 25.92 -44.28 -10.19
CA LEU A 315 24.62 -43.62 -10.18
C LEU A 315 24.44 -42.73 -8.94
N LYS A 316 24.88 -43.25 -7.78
CA LYS A 316 24.85 -42.47 -6.54
C LYS A 316 25.78 -41.26 -6.60
N ALA A 317 26.94 -41.34 -7.20
CA ALA A 317 27.83 -40.20 -7.40
C ALA A 317 27.18 -39.09 -8.26
N TYR A 318 26.46 -39.46 -9.32
CA TYR A 318 25.73 -38.50 -10.15
C TYR A 318 24.58 -37.86 -9.38
N GLU A 319 23.87 -38.62 -8.52
CA GLU A 319 22.83 -38.10 -7.65
C GLU A 319 23.40 -37.09 -6.64
N GLU A 320 24.49 -37.45 -5.96
CA GLU A 320 25.18 -36.57 -4.99
C GLU A 320 25.72 -35.30 -5.64
N ALA A 321 26.24 -35.37 -6.86
CA ALA A 321 26.73 -34.21 -7.61
C ALA A 321 25.62 -33.27 -8.08
N THR A 322 24.35 -33.71 -8.18
CA THR A 322 23.20 -32.96 -8.66
C THR A 322 22.21 -32.68 -7.55
N VAL A 323 21.18 -33.48 -7.42
CA VAL A 323 20.09 -33.24 -6.43
C VAL A 323 20.57 -33.43 -4.99
N GLY A 324 21.57 -34.24 -4.74
CA GLY A 324 22.18 -34.46 -3.43
C GLY A 324 22.88 -33.22 -2.86
N THR A 325 23.11 -32.20 -3.66
CA THR A 325 23.64 -30.90 -3.19
C THR A 325 22.69 -30.18 -2.23
N GLY A 326 21.40 -30.56 -2.21
CA GLY A 326 20.36 -29.91 -1.39
C GLY A 326 19.96 -28.52 -1.88
N ARG A 327 20.42 -28.07 -3.06
CA ARG A 327 20.17 -26.73 -3.61
C ARG A 327 19.13 -26.69 -4.74
N VAL A 328 18.59 -27.85 -5.14
CA VAL A 328 17.58 -27.97 -6.21
C VAL A 328 16.23 -28.31 -5.60
N PHE A 329 15.24 -27.51 -5.90
CA PHE A 329 13.86 -27.67 -5.42
C PHE A 329 12.93 -27.78 -6.62
N ALA A 330 12.13 -28.84 -6.69
CA ALA A 330 11.18 -29.05 -7.77
C ALA A 330 9.74 -28.93 -7.28
N PHE A 331 8.86 -28.36 -8.09
CA PHE A 331 7.43 -28.39 -7.85
C PHE A 331 6.87 -29.74 -8.36
N ASP A 332 6.36 -30.54 -7.43
CA ASP A 332 5.75 -31.83 -7.76
C ASP A 332 4.31 -31.66 -8.23
N HIS A 333 4.15 -31.45 -9.50
CA HIS A 333 2.84 -31.35 -10.14
C HIS A 333 2.91 -31.92 -11.55
N PHE A 334 1.86 -32.67 -11.90
CA PHE A 334 1.68 -33.21 -13.25
C PHE A 334 0.26 -32.92 -13.72
N GLY A 335 0.12 -32.21 -14.85
CA GLY A 335 -1.14 -31.86 -15.48
C GLY A 335 -1.40 -30.34 -15.51
N SER A 336 -2.67 -29.96 -15.76
CA SER A 336 -3.08 -28.56 -15.80
C SER A 336 -3.13 -27.93 -14.41
N ILE A 337 -2.63 -26.72 -14.30
CA ILE A 337 -2.62 -25.92 -13.06
C ILE A 337 -3.05 -24.49 -13.35
N GLN A 338 -3.69 -23.83 -12.38
CA GLN A 338 -4.05 -22.42 -12.51
C GLN A 338 -2.83 -21.53 -12.30
N THR A 339 -2.76 -20.42 -13.04
CA THR A 339 -1.65 -19.45 -12.99
C THR A 339 -1.37 -18.95 -11.58
N ASP A 340 -2.40 -18.65 -10.78
CA ASP A 340 -2.25 -18.16 -9.40
C ASP A 340 -1.57 -19.18 -8.49
N GLU A 341 -1.82 -20.46 -8.72
CA GLU A 341 -1.18 -21.53 -7.95
C GLU A 341 0.30 -21.64 -8.31
N ILE A 342 0.67 -21.59 -9.58
CA ILE A 342 2.07 -21.57 -10.02
C ILE A 342 2.80 -20.38 -9.38
N LEU A 343 2.23 -19.19 -9.46
CA LEU A 343 2.81 -17.98 -8.89
C LEU A 343 2.99 -18.09 -7.37
N SER A 344 2.03 -18.72 -6.68
CA SER A 344 2.13 -18.97 -5.24
C SER A 344 3.31 -19.90 -4.91
N ARG A 345 3.52 -20.98 -5.67
CA ARG A 345 4.63 -21.91 -5.47
C ARG A 345 5.99 -21.25 -5.78
N ILE A 346 6.07 -20.49 -6.86
CA ILE A 346 7.27 -19.72 -7.19
C ILE A 346 7.59 -18.71 -6.07
N ARG A 347 6.60 -17.99 -5.55
CA ARG A 347 6.80 -17.09 -4.39
C ARG A 347 7.35 -17.83 -3.16
N TYR A 348 6.84 -19.03 -2.88
CA TYR A 348 7.35 -19.84 -1.80
C TYR A 348 8.80 -20.24 -2.01
N MET A 349 9.16 -20.73 -3.21
CA MET A 349 10.54 -21.07 -3.55
C MET A 349 11.50 -19.88 -3.36
N ILE A 350 11.09 -18.69 -3.79
CA ILE A 350 11.89 -17.47 -3.66
C ILE A 350 12.01 -17.04 -2.19
N LYS A 351 10.89 -16.98 -1.45
CA LYS A 351 10.83 -16.36 -0.12
C LYS A 351 11.23 -17.29 1.02
N ALA A 352 10.84 -18.56 0.93
CA ALA A 352 11.06 -19.55 1.99
C ALA A 352 12.27 -20.44 1.74
N LEU A 353 12.57 -20.76 0.47
CA LEU A 353 13.69 -21.64 0.08
C LEU A 353 14.88 -20.86 -0.50
N ASP A 354 14.82 -19.53 -0.53
CA ASP A 354 15.86 -18.63 -1.05
C ASP A 354 16.35 -18.98 -2.46
N CYS A 355 15.46 -19.49 -3.32
CA CYS A 355 15.80 -19.75 -4.71
C CYS A 355 16.03 -18.42 -5.43
N LYS A 356 17.21 -18.23 -6.01
CA LYS A 356 17.56 -17.04 -6.80
C LYS A 356 17.25 -17.21 -8.28
N PHE A 357 17.19 -18.42 -8.74
CA PHE A 357 16.83 -18.79 -10.11
C PHE A 357 15.62 -19.72 -10.10
N ILE A 358 14.65 -19.40 -10.94
CA ILE A 358 13.46 -20.23 -11.15
C ILE A 358 13.41 -20.58 -12.64
N ILE A 359 13.31 -21.87 -12.93
CA ILE A 359 13.15 -22.38 -14.28
C ILE A 359 11.74 -22.94 -14.43
N LEU A 360 11.00 -22.39 -15.36
CA LEU A 360 9.64 -22.82 -15.72
C LEU A 360 9.66 -23.42 -17.12
N ASP A 361 9.45 -24.73 -17.22
CA ASP A 361 9.31 -25.47 -18.50
C ASP A 361 7.85 -25.87 -18.71
N HIS A 362 7.33 -25.41 -19.87
CA HIS A 362 5.92 -25.59 -20.26
C HIS A 362 5.85 -26.02 -21.73
#